data_5cc26e77b9e4d43ec371ee9c44b4c419
#
_entry.id   5cc26e77b9e4d43ec371ee9c44b4c419
#
_cell.length_a   1.000
_cell.length_b   1.000
_cell.length_c   1.000
_cell.angle_alpha   90.00
_cell.angle_beta   90.00
_cell.angle_gamma   90.00
#
_symmetry.space_group_name_H-M   'P 1'
#
loop_
_entity.id
_entity.type
_entity.pdbx_description
1 polymer ?
#
loop_
_entity_poly.entity_id
_entity_poly.type
_entity_poly.pdbx_seq_one_letter_code
_entity_poly.pdbx_strand_id
1 'polypeptide(L)'
;MIKSFYIHNFKSIKNLTVDLAYNAEKAPNGYKKSDSHIFFQTGSKKSDRVVPVFAVYGANCSGKSTVLLAMSVLNKFAKGWGPVVLFKPNKLSNLSKEDDRTTFALEFYCNKKLYAITLTYNAKSILHEELKVDGEVLYCVDHSKITCLNESLSKFADDFSEILKENCVIAMNSHQVNMFLPIIRKFYPGISKDLVAVHNYLQNDIIILSEDQSLDEPLSYIECFNLLSKTYKGERANTAKKQALSDLVLTMNGLDFDISNLSITNSGIKTTHKSSEGKEVEFDFKNESEGARSLIQKLMLIMYALRVGKTIMIDDLDKSLHPLVACELVRMFKSKRLNPNNSQLICNLYNTEPLSEVLSSSETGVLSYSKKEGSVLTRVSQIKDLKSSDDLRYRYARGDFGGIPFPYI
;
A
#
# COMPACT_ATOMS: atom_id res chain seq x y z
N MET A 1 9.87 2.58 -1.45
CA MET A 1 9.07 1.92 -2.51
C MET A 1 9.11 0.42 -2.30
N ILE A 2 7.97 -0.23 -2.35
CA ILE A 2 7.87 -1.68 -2.18
C ILE A 2 8.42 -2.37 -3.43
N LYS A 3 9.29 -3.37 -3.21
CA LYS A 3 9.80 -4.28 -4.23
C LYS A 3 9.02 -5.57 -4.24
N SER A 4 8.81 -6.18 -3.07
CA SER A 4 8.03 -7.40 -2.94
C SER A 4 7.38 -7.53 -1.56
N PHE A 5 6.25 -8.23 -1.49
CA PHE A 5 5.57 -8.55 -0.24
C PHE A 5 5.13 -10.01 -0.26
N TYR A 6 5.72 -10.81 0.61
CA TYR A 6 5.38 -12.22 0.80
C TYR A 6 4.43 -12.38 1.97
N ILE A 7 3.43 -13.23 1.78
CA ILE A 7 2.39 -13.54 2.77
C ILE A 7 2.27 -15.06 2.87
N HIS A 8 2.43 -15.58 4.08
CA HIS A 8 2.23 -16.99 4.39
C HIS A 8 1.17 -17.16 5.46
N ASN A 9 0.23 -18.08 5.23
CA ASN A 9 -0.81 -18.51 6.16
C ASN A 9 -1.63 -17.33 6.75
N PHE A 10 -2.27 -16.56 5.87
CA PHE A 10 -3.10 -15.44 6.29
C PHE A 10 -4.45 -15.44 5.54
N LYS A 11 -5.56 -15.59 6.26
CA LYS A 11 -6.92 -15.70 5.69
C LYS A 11 -6.99 -16.75 4.55
N SER A 12 -7.36 -16.36 3.34
CA SER A 12 -7.42 -17.23 2.17
C SER A 12 -6.06 -17.55 1.55
N ILE A 13 -5.01 -16.88 2.00
CA ILE A 13 -3.67 -17.00 1.43
C ILE A 13 -2.88 -18.08 2.18
N LYS A 14 -2.41 -19.10 1.44
CA LYS A 14 -1.43 -20.07 1.93
C LYS A 14 -0.02 -19.53 1.76
N ASN A 15 0.35 -19.25 0.51
CA ASN A 15 1.62 -18.66 0.11
C ASN A 15 1.35 -17.74 -1.07
N LEU A 16 1.76 -16.47 -0.96
CA LEU A 16 1.58 -15.50 -2.01
C LEU A 16 2.70 -14.46 -1.97
N THR A 17 3.25 -14.12 -3.13
CA THR A 17 4.19 -13.01 -3.28
C THR A 17 3.61 -11.98 -4.23
N VAL A 18 3.49 -10.75 -3.76
CA VAL A 18 3.25 -9.58 -4.61
C VAL A 18 4.63 -9.06 -5.02
N ASP A 19 5.00 -9.30 -6.28
CA ASP A 19 6.28 -8.85 -6.83
C ASP A 19 6.08 -7.63 -7.73
N LEU A 20 6.68 -6.50 -7.33
CA LEU A 20 6.63 -5.21 -8.02
C LEU A 20 7.95 -4.88 -8.73
N ALA A 21 8.93 -5.78 -8.71
CA ALA A 21 10.17 -5.56 -9.44
C ALA A 21 9.92 -5.45 -10.95
N TYR A 22 10.58 -4.51 -11.61
CA TYR A 22 10.56 -4.41 -13.07
C TYR A 22 11.73 -5.20 -13.64
N ASN A 23 11.43 -6.43 -14.07
CA ASN A 23 12.43 -7.45 -14.42
C ASN A 23 12.89 -7.43 -15.87
N ALA A 24 12.49 -6.46 -16.70
CA ALA A 24 12.98 -6.37 -18.05
C ALA A 24 14.48 -6.01 -18.09
N GLU A 25 15.29 -6.81 -18.78
CA GLU A 25 16.74 -6.59 -18.89
C GLU A 25 17.09 -5.24 -19.51
N LYS A 26 16.32 -4.82 -20.52
CA LYS A 26 16.49 -3.53 -21.17
C LYS A 26 15.26 -2.66 -20.98
N ALA A 27 15.47 -1.39 -20.68
CA ALA A 27 14.40 -0.42 -20.71
C ALA A 27 13.86 -0.28 -22.14
N PRO A 28 12.53 -0.12 -22.31
CA PRO A 28 11.95 0.11 -23.63
C PRO A 28 12.62 1.27 -24.37
N ASN A 29 12.73 1.18 -25.68
CA ASN A 29 13.30 2.25 -26.50
C ASN A 29 12.51 3.54 -26.30
N GLY A 30 13.21 4.65 -26.14
CA GLY A 30 12.58 5.97 -25.97
C GLY A 30 11.99 6.25 -24.59
N TYR A 31 12.07 5.34 -23.61
CA TYR A 31 11.48 5.52 -22.27
C TYR A 31 11.88 6.83 -21.56
N LYS A 32 13.09 7.33 -21.82
CA LYS A 32 13.57 8.61 -21.25
C LYS A 32 12.81 9.81 -21.80
N LYS A 33 12.34 9.73 -23.04
CA LYS A 33 11.58 10.78 -23.75
C LYS A 33 10.07 10.64 -23.52
N SER A 34 9.61 9.53 -22.96
CA SER A 34 8.20 9.32 -22.62
C SER A 34 7.80 10.25 -21.48
N ASP A 35 6.58 10.77 -21.51
CA ASP A 35 5.97 11.55 -20.44
C ASP A 35 5.49 10.67 -19.28
N SER A 36 5.56 9.35 -19.47
CA SER A 36 5.13 8.36 -18.47
C SER A 36 6.32 7.65 -17.83
N HIS A 37 6.19 7.38 -16.53
CA HIS A 37 7.03 6.43 -15.82
C HIS A 37 6.66 5.00 -16.25
N ILE A 38 7.66 4.21 -16.63
CA ILE A 38 7.51 2.77 -16.89
C ILE A 38 8.01 1.99 -15.69
N PHE A 39 9.02 2.51 -15.02
CA PHE A 39 9.58 2.02 -13.77
C PHE A 39 10.23 3.17 -13.01
N PHE A 40 10.45 2.96 -11.73
CA PHE A 40 11.30 3.80 -10.90
C PHE A 40 12.67 3.12 -10.71
N GLN A 41 13.74 3.87 -10.88
CA GLN A 41 15.09 3.43 -10.50
C GLN A 41 15.29 3.73 -9.01
N THR A 42 15.33 2.70 -8.18
CA THR A 42 15.21 2.84 -6.72
C THR A 42 16.49 2.56 -5.95
N GLY A 43 17.27 1.60 -6.40
CA GLY A 43 18.55 1.25 -5.77
C GLY A 43 19.76 1.72 -6.55
N SER A 44 20.92 1.20 -6.16
CA SER A 44 22.21 1.57 -6.76
C SER A 44 22.51 0.85 -8.06
N LYS A 45 21.92 -0.34 -8.26
CA LYS A 45 22.13 -1.16 -9.45
C LYS A 45 21.11 -0.82 -10.53
N LYS A 46 21.47 -0.96 -11.81
CA LYS A 46 20.52 -0.75 -12.93
C LYS A 46 19.33 -1.71 -12.92
N SER A 47 19.46 -2.85 -12.27
CA SER A 47 18.39 -3.84 -12.04
C SER A 47 17.43 -3.44 -10.94
N ASP A 48 17.79 -2.49 -10.08
CA ASP A 48 16.98 -2.08 -8.92
C ASP A 48 15.84 -1.17 -9.38
N ARG A 49 14.82 -1.79 -9.99
CA ARG A 49 13.68 -1.11 -10.59
C ARG A 49 12.39 -1.70 -10.07
N VAL A 50 11.41 -0.83 -9.84
CA VAL A 50 10.05 -1.23 -9.45
C VAL A 50 9.03 -0.55 -10.35
N VAL A 51 7.85 -1.15 -10.50
CA VAL A 51 6.74 -0.54 -11.25
C VAL A 51 6.11 0.61 -10.47
N PRO A 52 5.65 1.69 -11.14
CA PRO A 52 4.97 2.81 -10.50
C PRO A 52 3.59 2.45 -9.97
N VAL A 53 2.94 1.50 -10.62
CA VAL A 53 1.59 1.02 -10.30
C VAL A 53 1.59 -0.50 -10.29
N PHE A 54 0.85 -1.09 -9.37
CA PHE A 54 0.50 -2.51 -9.42
C PHE A 54 -0.99 -2.68 -9.11
N ALA A 55 -1.73 -3.09 -10.11
CA ALA A 55 -3.18 -3.31 -10.04
C ALA A 55 -3.49 -4.80 -9.92
N VAL A 56 -4.34 -5.15 -8.95
CA VAL A 56 -4.75 -6.52 -8.67
C VAL A 56 -6.19 -6.72 -9.10
N TYR A 57 -6.38 -7.66 -10.02
CA TYR A 57 -7.68 -8.12 -10.51
C TYR A 57 -8.03 -9.49 -9.94
N GLY A 58 -9.26 -9.93 -10.12
CA GLY A 58 -9.73 -11.26 -9.72
C GLY A 58 -11.19 -11.26 -9.32
N ALA A 59 -11.78 -12.44 -9.28
CA ALA A 59 -13.17 -12.64 -8.86
C ALA A 59 -13.43 -12.16 -7.42
N ASN A 60 -14.70 -11.98 -7.05
CA ASN A 60 -15.06 -11.74 -5.65
C ASN A 60 -14.55 -12.89 -4.77
N CYS A 61 -14.13 -12.56 -3.56
CA CYS A 61 -13.57 -13.52 -2.59
C CYS A 61 -12.26 -14.21 -3.03
N SER A 62 -11.57 -13.72 -4.07
CA SER A 62 -10.28 -14.28 -4.50
C SER A 62 -9.12 -13.90 -3.56
N GLY A 63 -9.30 -12.92 -2.67
CA GLY A 63 -8.30 -12.48 -1.70
C GLY A 63 -7.67 -11.12 -2.00
N LYS A 64 -8.23 -10.30 -2.92
CA LYS A 64 -7.71 -8.97 -3.26
C LYS A 64 -7.51 -8.09 -2.02
N SER A 65 -8.59 -7.85 -1.27
CA SER A 65 -8.53 -7.05 -0.03
C SER A 65 -7.68 -7.70 1.07
N THR A 66 -7.52 -9.04 1.02
CA THR A 66 -6.68 -9.78 1.99
C THR A 66 -5.21 -9.40 1.87
N VAL A 67 -4.72 -9.10 0.67
CA VAL A 67 -3.33 -8.64 0.45
C VAL A 67 -3.10 -7.28 1.12
N LEU A 68 -4.03 -6.34 0.95
CA LEU A 68 -3.94 -5.01 1.58
C LEU A 68 -4.08 -5.12 3.11
N LEU A 69 -4.97 -5.98 3.57
CA LEU A 69 -5.15 -6.24 4.99
C LEU A 69 -3.87 -6.82 5.64
N ALA A 70 -3.17 -7.74 4.97
CA ALA A 70 -1.90 -8.28 5.45
C ALA A 70 -0.84 -7.18 5.62
N MET A 71 -0.76 -6.23 4.68
CA MET A 71 0.12 -5.07 4.79
C MET A 71 -0.30 -4.14 5.94
N SER A 72 -1.61 -3.94 6.13
CA SER A 72 -2.13 -3.16 7.27
C SER A 72 -1.74 -3.78 8.61
N VAL A 73 -1.81 -5.11 8.72
CA VAL A 73 -1.37 -5.83 9.92
C VAL A 73 0.12 -5.64 10.19
N LEU A 74 0.99 -5.80 9.17
CA LEU A 74 2.43 -5.54 9.30
C LEU A 74 2.72 -4.10 9.71
N ASN A 75 2.03 -3.13 9.12
CA ASN A 75 2.15 -1.71 9.46
C ASN A 75 1.77 -1.43 10.91
N LYS A 76 0.72 -2.08 11.43
CA LYS A 76 0.32 -1.98 12.84
C LYS A 76 1.36 -2.55 13.80
N PHE A 77 1.90 -3.71 13.50
CA PHE A 77 3.01 -4.25 14.28
C PHE A 77 4.19 -3.28 14.34
N ALA A 78 4.54 -2.67 13.20
CA ALA A 78 5.60 -1.68 13.15
C ALA A 78 5.30 -0.39 13.93
N LYS A 79 4.02 -0.05 14.11
CA LYS A 79 3.58 1.07 14.96
C LYS A 79 3.55 0.73 16.45
N GLY A 80 3.84 -0.51 16.82
CA GLY A 80 3.74 -0.99 18.20
C GLY A 80 2.31 -1.13 18.69
N TRP A 81 1.35 -1.36 17.78
CA TRP A 81 -0.08 -1.41 18.09
C TRP A 81 -0.65 -2.81 17.82
N GLY A 82 -1.41 -3.29 18.76
CA GLY A 82 -2.41 -4.32 18.52
C GLY A 82 -2.44 -5.44 19.53
N PRO A 83 -3.62 -5.81 20.01
CA PRO A 83 -3.80 -7.05 20.74
C PRO A 83 -3.59 -8.25 19.79
N VAL A 84 -2.87 -9.25 20.24
CA VAL A 84 -2.61 -10.52 19.51
C VAL A 84 -3.88 -11.15 18.96
N VAL A 85 -5.01 -10.93 19.62
CA VAL A 85 -6.32 -11.48 19.21
C VAL A 85 -6.74 -11.06 17.80
N LEU A 86 -6.37 -9.84 17.35
CA LEU A 86 -6.69 -9.35 16.00
C LEU A 86 -5.85 -10.01 14.90
N PHE A 87 -4.74 -10.64 15.26
CA PHE A 87 -3.76 -11.18 14.33
C PHE A 87 -3.75 -12.71 14.26
N LYS A 88 -4.78 -13.38 14.76
CA LYS A 88 -4.88 -14.83 14.66
C LYS A 88 -4.78 -15.27 13.21
N PRO A 89 -3.92 -16.26 12.90
CA PRO A 89 -3.91 -16.88 11.59
C PRO A 89 -5.29 -17.40 11.27
N ASN A 90 -5.76 -17.20 10.05
CA ASN A 90 -7.08 -17.67 9.69
C ASN A 90 -7.01 -19.12 9.21
N LYS A 91 -7.81 -19.98 9.82
CA LYS A 91 -7.90 -21.40 9.47
C LYS A 91 -8.44 -21.69 8.07
N LEU A 92 -8.96 -20.68 7.33
CA LEU A 92 -9.42 -20.86 5.95
C LEU A 92 -8.28 -21.19 4.98
N SER A 93 -7.04 -20.83 5.29
CA SER A 93 -5.88 -21.20 4.47
C SER A 93 -5.60 -22.71 4.46
N ASN A 94 -6.20 -23.49 5.38
CA ASN A 94 -6.10 -24.96 5.47
C ASN A 94 -4.68 -25.52 5.35
N LEU A 95 -3.71 -24.80 5.76
CA LEU A 95 -2.44 -25.37 6.13
C LEU A 95 -2.71 -26.25 7.34
N SER A 96 -2.05 -27.37 7.45
CA SER A 96 -2.29 -28.41 8.45
C SER A 96 -2.74 -27.85 9.78
N LYS A 97 -3.60 -28.53 10.51
CA LYS A 97 -4.06 -28.16 11.87
C LYS A 97 -2.90 -27.87 12.85
N GLU A 98 -1.67 -28.11 12.44
CA GLU A 98 -0.42 -28.02 13.19
C GLU A 98 0.34 -26.71 12.99
N ASP A 99 0.18 -26.00 11.84
CA ASP A 99 0.87 -24.73 11.62
C ASP A 99 -0.06 -23.53 11.93
N ASP A 100 0.16 -22.95 13.11
CA ASP A 100 -0.54 -21.75 13.58
C ASP A 100 0.21 -20.44 13.27
N ARG A 101 1.33 -20.52 12.51
CA ARG A 101 2.20 -19.37 12.22
C ARG A 101 1.76 -18.63 10.98
N THR A 102 1.79 -17.31 11.06
CA THR A 102 1.69 -16.40 9.91
C THR A 102 3.04 -15.73 9.70
N THR A 103 3.48 -15.62 8.44
CA THR A 103 4.70 -14.91 8.09
C THR A 103 4.43 -13.82 7.07
N PHE A 104 4.94 -12.64 7.33
CA PHE A 104 5.05 -11.54 6.37
C PHE A 104 6.52 -11.23 6.12
N ALA A 105 6.90 -11.08 4.85
CA ALA A 105 8.21 -10.57 4.48
C ALA A 105 8.06 -9.45 3.45
N LEU A 106 8.58 -8.28 3.79
CA LEU A 106 8.50 -7.07 2.97
C LEU A 106 9.91 -6.66 2.53
N GLU A 107 10.12 -6.58 1.22
CA GLU A 107 11.29 -5.94 0.63
C GLU A 107 10.93 -4.57 0.07
N PHE A 108 11.72 -3.58 0.38
CA PHE A 108 11.51 -2.21 -0.09
C PHE A 108 12.81 -1.43 -0.23
N TYR A 109 12.82 -0.49 -1.14
CA TYR A 109 13.91 0.45 -1.31
C TYR A 109 13.64 1.75 -0.53
N CYS A 110 14.63 2.18 0.23
CA CYS A 110 14.69 3.47 0.88
C CYS A 110 16.14 3.99 0.87
N ASN A 111 16.34 5.27 0.55
CA ASN A 111 17.68 5.89 0.48
C ASN A 111 18.69 5.09 -0.38
N LYS A 112 18.24 4.53 -1.51
CA LYS A 112 19.00 3.68 -2.45
C LYS A 112 19.48 2.34 -1.88
N LYS A 113 19.10 1.96 -0.67
CA LYS A 113 19.35 0.64 -0.07
C LYS A 113 18.13 -0.25 -0.18
N LEU A 114 18.36 -1.54 -0.27
CA LEU A 114 17.31 -2.56 -0.18
C LEU A 114 17.19 -3.03 1.25
N TYR A 115 16.01 -2.88 1.84
CA TYR A 115 15.66 -3.41 3.15
C TYR A 115 14.73 -4.60 2.98
N ALA A 116 14.94 -5.62 3.81
CA ALA A 116 14.05 -6.77 3.91
C ALA A 116 13.71 -7.01 5.38
N ILE A 117 12.43 -6.92 5.72
CA ILE A 117 11.93 -7.23 7.06
C ILE A 117 11.05 -8.46 7.00
N THR A 118 11.32 -9.44 7.86
CA THR A 118 10.53 -10.67 8.00
C THR A 118 9.95 -10.73 9.40
N LEU A 119 8.66 -11.00 9.50
CA LEU A 119 7.92 -11.15 10.74
C LEU A 119 7.13 -12.47 10.71
N THR A 120 7.39 -13.36 11.67
CA THR A 120 6.59 -14.55 11.90
C THR A 120 5.95 -14.48 13.27
N TYR A 121 4.65 -14.70 13.34
CA TYR A 121 3.89 -14.63 14.57
C TYR A 121 2.79 -15.70 14.62
N ASN A 122 2.25 -15.94 15.80
CA ASN A 122 1.06 -16.76 16.01
C ASN A 122 0.05 -16.03 16.91
N ALA A 123 -0.99 -16.73 17.38
CA ALA A 123 -2.01 -16.14 18.24
C ALA A 123 -1.49 -15.66 19.61
N LYS A 124 -0.26 -15.95 19.99
CA LYS A 124 0.29 -15.69 21.32
C LYS A 124 1.48 -14.74 21.32
N SER A 125 2.33 -14.80 20.30
CA SER A 125 3.62 -14.09 20.30
C SER A 125 4.19 -13.88 18.90
N ILE A 126 5.17 -12.98 18.80
CA ILE A 126 6.11 -12.95 17.68
C ILE A 126 7.13 -14.07 17.90
N LEU A 127 7.29 -14.90 16.87
CA LEU A 127 8.19 -16.05 16.89
C LEU A 127 9.54 -15.70 16.24
N HIS A 128 9.53 -14.87 15.21
CA HIS A 128 10.71 -14.48 14.46
C HIS A 128 10.56 -13.07 13.92
N GLU A 129 11.61 -12.28 14.05
CA GLU A 129 11.74 -10.96 13.43
C GLU A 129 13.17 -10.79 12.92
N GLU A 130 13.33 -10.55 11.62
CA GLU A 130 14.62 -10.35 10.99
C GLU A 130 14.60 -9.07 10.14
N LEU A 131 15.65 -8.29 10.22
CA LEU A 131 15.89 -7.15 9.34
C LEU A 131 17.23 -7.31 8.63
N LYS A 132 17.18 -7.21 7.29
CA LYS A 132 18.34 -7.18 6.40
C LYS A 132 18.47 -5.84 5.69
N VAL A 133 19.70 -5.47 5.41
CA VAL A 133 20.06 -4.27 4.63
C VAL A 133 21.04 -4.71 3.53
N ASP A 134 20.66 -4.53 2.27
CA ASP A 134 21.43 -4.95 1.09
C ASP A 134 21.86 -6.44 1.13
N GLY A 135 21.03 -7.28 1.77
CA GLY A 135 21.23 -8.72 1.93
C GLY A 135 21.94 -9.14 3.23
N GLU A 136 22.58 -8.21 3.96
CA GLU A 136 23.22 -8.50 5.23
C GLU A 136 22.25 -8.37 6.41
N VAL A 137 22.32 -9.29 7.37
CA VAL A 137 21.48 -9.27 8.56
C VAL A 137 21.92 -8.12 9.48
N LEU A 138 21.00 -7.20 9.76
CA LEU A 138 21.20 -6.13 10.73
C LEU A 138 20.88 -6.61 12.16
N TYR A 139 19.76 -7.32 12.30
CA TYR A 139 19.41 -8.06 13.51
C TYR A 139 18.48 -9.23 13.20
N CYS A 140 18.48 -10.21 14.10
CA CYS A 140 17.53 -11.31 14.15
C CYS A 140 17.10 -11.59 15.59
N VAL A 141 15.80 -11.76 15.81
CA VAL A 141 15.19 -12.07 17.10
C VAL A 141 14.31 -13.30 16.92
N ASP A 142 14.60 -14.36 17.68
CA ASP A 142 13.84 -15.59 17.69
C ASP A 142 13.29 -15.85 19.10
N HIS A 143 11.97 -16.05 19.21
CA HIS A 143 11.30 -16.31 20.48
C HIS A 143 11.73 -15.35 21.59
N SER A 144 11.77 -14.03 21.27
CA SER A 144 12.18 -12.98 22.19
C SER A 144 13.64 -13.07 22.66
N LYS A 145 14.51 -13.73 21.90
CA LYS A 145 15.95 -13.76 22.11
C LYS A 145 16.67 -13.24 20.89
N ILE A 146 17.68 -12.42 21.08
CA ILE A 146 18.54 -11.97 20.00
C ILE A 146 19.42 -13.13 19.58
N THR A 147 19.34 -13.49 18.31
CA THR A 147 20.14 -14.58 17.71
C THR A 147 21.25 -14.05 16.81
N CYS A 148 21.08 -12.83 16.27
CA CYS A 148 22.09 -12.16 15.47
C CYS A 148 22.00 -10.64 15.64
N LEU A 149 23.16 -9.99 15.75
CA LEU A 149 23.32 -8.52 15.65
C LEU A 149 24.53 -8.21 14.78
N ASN A 150 24.36 -7.24 13.88
CA ASN A 150 25.46 -6.66 13.12
C ASN A 150 26.47 -5.96 14.08
N GLU A 151 27.75 -5.89 13.69
CA GLU A 151 28.81 -5.25 14.48
C GLU A 151 28.45 -3.85 14.97
N SER A 152 27.74 -3.07 14.15
CA SER A 152 27.30 -1.71 14.52
C SER A 152 26.35 -1.68 15.70
N LEU A 153 25.64 -2.76 15.99
CA LEU A 153 24.66 -2.91 17.07
C LEU A 153 25.17 -3.79 18.22
N SER A 154 26.26 -4.53 18.05
CA SER A 154 26.76 -5.52 19.01
C SER A 154 27.02 -4.94 20.41
N LYS A 155 27.48 -3.69 20.51
CA LYS A 155 27.72 -3.00 21.79
C LYS A 155 26.44 -2.76 22.63
N PHE A 156 25.25 -2.94 22.05
CA PHE A 156 23.96 -2.82 22.75
C PHE A 156 23.30 -4.16 23.03
N ALA A 157 24.01 -5.28 22.85
CA ALA A 157 23.43 -6.63 22.94
C ALA A 157 22.77 -6.92 24.31
N ASP A 158 23.45 -6.51 25.39
CA ASP A 158 22.96 -6.72 26.76
C ASP A 158 21.69 -5.87 27.01
N ASP A 159 21.75 -4.57 26.68
CA ASP A 159 20.62 -3.65 26.82
C ASP A 159 19.39 -4.15 26.03
N PHE A 160 19.59 -4.60 24.79
CA PHE A 160 18.50 -5.13 23.97
C PHE A 160 17.91 -6.41 24.52
N SER A 161 18.77 -7.28 25.11
CA SER A 161 18.31 -8.51 25.74
C SER A 161 17.48 -8.24 26.99
N GLU A 162 17.82 -7.24 27.77
CA GLU A 162 17.08 -6.79 28.95
C GLU A 162 15.72 -6.20 28.53
N ILE A 163 15.70 -5.29 27.58
CA ILE A 163 14.48 -4.69 27.03
C ILE A 163 13.52 -5.75 26.49
N LEU A 164 14.02 -6.77 25.78
CA LEU A 164 13.17 -7.85 25.27
C LEU A 164 12.55 -8.65 26.41
N LYS A 165 13.29 -8.96 27.48
CA LYS A 165 12.75 -9.67 28.65
C LYS A 165 11.64 -8.87 29.33
N GLU A 166 11.84 -7.58 29.53
CA GLU A 166 10.82 -6.69 30.13
C GLU A 166 9.56 -6.60 29.27
N ASN A 167 9.71 -6.46 27.93
CA ASN A 167 8.58 -6.40 27.03
C ASN A 167 7.81 -7.73 26.94
N CYS A 168 8.46 -8.87 27.10
CA CYS A 168 7.79 -10.17 27.20
C CYS A 168 6.87 -10.22 28.44
N VAL A 169 7.28 -9.68 29.58
CA VAL A 169 6.48 -9.60 30.80
C VAL A 169 5.27 -8.67 30.58
N ILE A 170 5.49 -7.52 29.95
CA ILE A 170 4.41 -6.58 29.62
C ILE A 170 3.42 -7.23 28.64
N ALA A 171 3.90 -7.91 27.62
CA ALA A 171 3.06 -8.61 26.64
C ALA A 171 2.18 -9.68 27.27
N MET A 172 2.72 -10.46 28.21
CA MET A 172 1.96 -11.48 28.96
C MET A 172 0.82 -10.87 29.77
N ASN A 173 1.04 -9.69 30.35
CA ASN A 173 0.07 -9.04 31.21
C ASN A 173 -0.97 -8.21 30.44
N SER A 174 -0.61 -7.65 29.28
CA SER A 174 -1.47 -6.74 28.51
C SER A 174 -2.09 -7.37 27.27
N HIS A 175 -1.76 -8.61 26.94
CA HIS A 175 -2.13 -9.28 25.69
C HIS A 175 -1.72 -8.46 24.43
N GLN A 176 -0.68 -7.64 24.56
CA GLN A 176 -0.09 -6.88 23.46
C GLN A 176 1.24 -7.50 23.04
N VAL A 177 1.44 -7.62 21.74
CA VAL A 177 2.70 -8.12 21.17
C VAL A 177 3.30 -7.04 20.30
N ASN A 178 4.54 -6.69 20.59
CA ASN A 178 5.25 -5.65 19.88
C ASN A 178 6.45 -6.23 19.14
N MET A 179 6.67 -5.76 17.90
CA MET A 179 7.93 -5.99 17.20
C MET A 179 9.12 -5.40 17.97
N PHE A 180 10.28 -5.97 17.76
CA PHE A 180 11.52 -5.48 18.33
C PHE A 180 11.90 -4.09 17.78
N LEU A 181 11.68 -3.86 16.47
CA LEU A 181 11.97 -2.58 15.83
C LEU A 181 11.35 -1.34 16.52
N PRO A 182 10.03 -1.26 16.75
CA PRO A 182 9.44 -0.11 17.44
C PRO A 182 9.90 0.00 18.90
N ILE A 183 10.20 -1.11 19.56
CA ILE A 183 10.73 -1.11 20.92
C ILE A 183 12.09 -0.45 20.96
N ILE A 184 13.05 -0.91 20.14
CA ILE A 184 14.40 -0.29 20.07
C ILE A 184 14.29 1.19 19.74
N ARG A 185 13.44 1.54 18.79
CA ARG A 185 13.27 2.93 18.36
C ARG A 185 12.72 3.83 19.46
N LYS A 186 11.94 3.29 20.38
CA LYS A 186 11.45 4.02 21.55
C LYS A 186 12.57 4.34 22.55
N PHE A 187 13.42 3.36 22.85
CA PHE A 187 14.50 3.51 23.84
C PHE A 187 15.77 4.13 23.26
N TYR A 188 16.05 3.89 21.98
CA TYR A 188 17.27 4.35 21.29
C TYR A 188 16.92 5.06 19.97
N PRO A 189 16.35 6.27 20.02
CA PRO A 189 15.80 6.93 18.83
C PRO A 189 16.82 7.26 17.71
N GLY A 190 18.12 7.32 18.02
CA GLY A 190 19.19 7.66 17.07
C GLY A 190 20.23 6.58 16.82
N ILE A 191 20.00 5.34 17.27
CA ILE A 191 21.02 4.29 17.32
C ILE A 191 21.61 3.89 15.96
N SER A 192 20.79 3.87 14.92
CA SER A 192 21.19 3.49 13.56
C SER A 192 20.33 4.23 12.53
N LYS A 193 21.00 4.77 11.48
CA LYS A 193 20.30 5.40 10.35
C LYS A 193 19.40 4.41 9.62
N ASP A 194 19.81 3.15 9.54
CA ASP A 194 19.03 2.09 8.85
C ASP A 194 17.79 1.72 9.66
N LEU A 195 17.89 1.57 10.99
CA LEU A 195 16.73 1.34 11.86
C LEU A 195 15.74 2.52 11.81
N VAL A 196 16.25 3.76 11.79
CA VAL A 196 15.42 4.96 11.62
C VAL A 196 14.70 4.93 10.27
N ALA A 197 15.40 4.62 9.19
CA ALA A 197 14.82 4.59 7.84
C ALA A 197 13.72 3.55 7.71
N VAL A 198 13.97 2.33 8.19
CA VAL A 198 12.97 1.22 8.14
C VAL A 198 11.72 1.55 8.97
N HIS A 199 11.93 2.01 10.21
CA HIS A 199 10.82 2.34 11.09
C HIS A 199 9.96 3.48 10.52
N ASN A 200 10.60 4.54 10.01
CA ASN A 200 9.88 5.65 9.39
C ASN A 200 9.15 5.22 8.12
N TYR A 201 9.76 4.36 7.30
CA TYR A 201 9.12 3.84 6.10
C TYR A 201 7.85 3.07 6.43
N LEU A 202 7.93 2.12 7.36
CA LEU A 202 6.79 1.30 7.77
C LEU A 202 5.69 2.13 8.44
N GLN A 203 6.04 3.14 9.25
CA GLN A 203 5.05 3.94 9.96
C GLN A 203 4.40 5.03 9.10
N ASN A 204 5.19 5.68 8.25
CA ASN A 204 4.82 6.96 7.66
C ASN A 204 4.77 6.94 6.13
N ASP A 205 5.49 6.01 5.45
CA ASP A 205 5.65 6.06 4.00
C ASP A 205 4.73 5.09 3.26
N ILE A 206 3.99 4.26 4.00
CA ILE A 206 2.94 3.39 3.46
C ILE A 206 1.58 3.92 3.96
N ILE A 207 0.75 4.36 3.02
CA ILE A 207 -0.63 4.82 3.27
C ILE A 207 -1.56 3.72 2.79
N ILE A 208 -2.49 3.29 3.63
CA ILE A 208 -3.46 2.24 3.29
C ILE A 208 -4.85 2.83 3.43
N LEU A 209 -5.63 2.79 2.35
CA LEU A 209 -7.04 3.12 2.32
C LEU A 209 -7.83 1.85 2.01
N SER A 210 -8.47 1.31 3.04
CA SER A 210 -9.34 0.14 2.95
C SER A 210 -10.66 0.43 3.62
N GLU A 211 -11.72 -0.18 3.12
CA GLU A 211 -13.05 -0.14 3.76
C GLU A 211 -13.18 -1.13 4.92
N ASP A 212 -12.23 -2.08 5.05
CA ASP A 212 -12.22 -3.01 6.18
C ASP A 212 -11.83 -2.30 7.47
N GLN A 213 -12.83 -1.91 8.25
CA GLN A 213 -12.69 -1.23 9.53
C GLN A 213 -12.24 -2.16 10.66
N SER A 214 -11.97 -3.44 10.38
CA SER A 214 -11.60 -4.42 11.41
C SER A 214 -10.29 -4.11 12.12
N LEU A 215 -9.43 -3.31 11.50
CA LEU A 215 -8.10 -2.98 12.00
C LEU A 215 -7.93 -1.50 12.35
N ASP A 216 -8.43 -0.59 11.54
CA ASP A 216 -8.31 0.86 11.75
C ASP A 216 -9.62 1.56 11.37
N GLU A 217 -9.97 2.62 12.09
CA GLU A 217 -10.91 3.57 11.55
C GLU A 217 -10.27 4.23 10.32
N PRO A 218 -11.00 4.31 9.19
CA PRO A 218 -10.48 4.98 8.01
C PRO A 218 -10.18 6.45 8.35
N LEU A 219 -9.09 6.98 7.79
CA LEU A 219 -8.77 8.40 7.94
C LEU A 219 -9.99 9.25 7.58
N SER A 220 -10.40 10.09 8.49
CA SER A 220 -11.49 11.03 8.23
C SER A 220 -11.11 11.99 7.10
N TYR A 221 -12.11 12.57 6.44
CA TYR A 221 -11.88 13.58 5.39
C TYR A 221 -11.04 14.76 5.90
N ILE A 222 -11.22 15.15 7.16
CA ILE A 222 -10.45 16.24 7.81
C ILE A 222 -8.98 15.85 7.96
N GLU A 223 -8.68 14.61 8.35
CA GLU A 223 -7.31 14.10 8.47
C GLU A 223 -6.66 14.03 7.09
N CYS A 224 -7.34 13.49 6.07
CA CYS A 224 -6.85 13.46 4.69
C CYS A 224 -6.53 14.87 4.18
N PHE A 225 -7.41 15.83 4.43
CA PHE A 225 -7.21 17.23 4.05
C PHE A 225 -6.06 17.88 4.80
N ASN A 226 -5.92 17.62 6.10
CA ASN A 226 -4.81 18.13 6.88
C ASN A 226 -3.46 17.56 6.40
N LEU A 227 -3.40 16.29 6.00
CA LEU A 227 -2.22 15.71 5.38
C LEU A 227 -1.89 16.42 4.07
N LEU A 228 -2.85 16.61 3.19
CA LEU A 228 -2.65 17.31 1.91
C LEU A 228 -2.20 18.75 2.13
N SER A 229 -2.87 19.50 2.99
CA SER A 229 -2.55 20.92 3.23
C SER A 229 -1.14 21.14 3.78
N LYS A 230 -0.60 20.20 4.58
CA LYS A 230 0.78 20.25 5.08
C LYS A 230 1.85 20.12 3.99
N THR A 231 1.49 19.68 2.78
CA THR A 231 2.45 19.58 1.65
C THR A 231 2.82 20.94 1.04
N TYR A 232 2.05 21.99 1.31
CA TYR A 232 2.30 23.35 0.84
C TYR A 232 3.27 24.07 1.77
N LYS A 233 4.58 23.76 1.59
CA LYS A 233 5.66 24.28 2.44
C LYS A 233 5.89 25.77 2.19
N GLY A 234 6.23 26.53 3.25
CA GLY A 234 6.53 27.95 3.17
C GLY A 234 5.31 28.88 3.24
N GLU A 235 4.11 28.34 3.14
CA GLU A 235 2.87 29.10 3.24
C GLU A 235 2.35 29.17 4.68
N ARG A 236 1.63 30.28 4.99
CA ARG A 236 0.85 30.32 6.25
C ARG A 236 -0.24 29.24 6.19
N ALA A 237 -0.60 28.66 7.33
CA ALA A 237 -1.55 27.55 7.41
C ALA A 237 -2.87 27.79 6.65
N ASN A 238 -3.41 29.01 6.73
CA ASN A 238 -4.64 29.37 6.03
C ASN A 238 -4.46 29.45 4.50
N THR A 239 -3.31 29.94 4.03
CA THR A 239 -2.97 30.02 2.60
C THR A 239 -2.77 28.59 2.05
N ALA A 240 -2.04 27.74 2.78
CA ALA A 240 -1.84 26.35 2.43
C ALA A 240 -3.15 25.57 2.29
N LYS A 241 -4.09 25.77 3.22
CA LYS A 241 -5.43 25.17 3.14
C LYS A 241 -6.22 25.66 1.93
N LYS A 242 -6.22 26.96 1.65
CA LYS A 242 -6.90 27.53 0.47
C LYS A 242 -6.33 26.96 -0.83
N GLN A 243 -5.01 26.89 -0.94
CA GLN A 243 -4.35 26.33 -2.12
C GLN A 243 -4.67 24.85 -2.29
N ALA A 244 -4.67 24.08 -1.20
CA ALA A 244 -5.04 22.66 -1.23
C ALA A 244 -6.47 22.43 -1.72
N LEU A 245 -7.42 23.28 -1.28
CA LEU A 245 -8.81 23.23 -1.76
C LEU A 245 -8.91 23.61 -3.24
N SER A 246 -8.24 24.66 -3.66
CA SER A 246 -8.23 25.09 -5.06
C SER A 246 -7.68 24.00 -5.99
N ASP A 247 -6.54 23.40 -5.63
CA ASP A 247 -5.94 22.33 -6.42
C ASP A 247 -6.84 21.08 -6.46
N LEU A 248 -7.52 20.77 -5.34
CA LEU A 248 -8.45 19.64 -5.27
C LEU A 248 -9.65 19.87 -6.20
N VAL A 249 -10.28 21.04 -6.15
CA VAL A 249 -11.39 21.44 -7.03
C VAL A 249 -10.97 21.40 -8.50
N LEU A 250 -9.80 21.96 -8.82
CA LEU A 250 -9.28 21.93 -10.20
C LEU A 250 -9.06 20.50 -10.70
N THR A 251 -8.55 19.63 -9.83
CA THR A 251 -8.32 18.23 -10.20
C THR A 251 -9.64 17.48 -10.37
N MET A 252 -10.63 17.72 -9.52
CA MET A 252 -11.96 17.13 -9.64
C MET A 252 -12.65 17.55 -10.94
N ASN A 253 -12.59 18.84 -11.27
CA ASN A 253 -13.15 19.34 -12.53
C ASN A 253 -12.43 18.74 -13.76
N GLY A 254 -11.12 18.50 -13.65
CA GLY A 254 -10.36 17.76 -14.66
C GLY A 254 -10.76 16.28 -14.80
N LEU A 255 -11.46 15.73 -13.79
CA LEU A 255 -12.04 14.39 -13.78
C LEU A 255 -13.56 14.38 -14.05
N ASP A 256 -14.08 15.48 -14.61
CA ASP A 256 -15.49 15.66 -15.00
C ASP A 256 -16.48 15.73 -13.80
N PHE A 257 -16.01 16.23 -12.66
CA PHE A 257 -16.87 16.56 -11.52
C PHE A 257 -17.08 18.06 -11.45
N ASP A 258 -18.29 18.52 -11.77
CA ASP A 258 -18.63 19.95 -11.82
C ASP A 258 -18.84 20.53 -10.42
N ILE A 259 -17.73 20.89 -9.77
CA ILE A 259 -17.70 21.54 -8.45
C ILE A 259 -17.03 22.90 -8.58
N SER A 260 -17.74 23.98 -8.25
CA SER A 260 -17.18 25.33 -8.30
C SER A 260 -16.36 25.68 -7.06
N ASN A 261 -16.71 25.14 -5.90
CA ASN A 261 -15.98 25.35 -4.65
C ASN A 261 -16.16 24.16 -3.67
N LEU A 262 -15.20 24.02 -2.79
CA LEU A 262 -15.20 23.03 -1.72
C LEU A 262 -14.77 23.69 -0.41
N SER A 263 -15.51 23.49 0.66
CA SER A 263 -15.11 23.89 2.00
C SER A 263 -15.02 22.69 2.95
N ILE A 264 -13.91 22.61 3.70
CA ILE A 264 -13.66 21.56 4.68
C ILE A 264 -13.37 22.22 6.02
N THR A 265 -14.27 22.03 6.99
CA THR A 265 -14.20 22.60 8.32
C THR A 265 -14.46 21.52 9.37
N ASN A 266 -14.24 21.84 10.64
CA ASN A 266 -14.57 20.91 11.73
C ASN A 266 -16.07 20.62 11.83
N SER A 267 -16.94 21.48 11.29
CA SER A 267 -18.39 21.28 11.23
C SER A 267 -18.84 20.40 10.06
N GLY A 268 -17.93 20.07 9.12
CA GLY A 268 -18.23 19.22 7.98
C GLY A 268 -17.64 19.71 6.66
N ILE A 269 -18.06 19.05 5.61
CA ILE A 269 -17.69 19.35 4.23
C ILE A 269 -18.92 19.89 3.50
N LYS A 270 -18.71 20.93 2.70
CA LYS A 270 -19.71 21.46 1.81
C LYS A 270 -19.13 21.65 0.41
N THR A 271 -19.93 21.37 -0.59
CA THR A 271 -19.62 21.57 -2.01
C THR A 271 -20.50 22.70 -2.56
N THR A 272 -19.99 23.40 -3.55
CA THR A 272 -20.74 24.43 -4.25
C THR A 272 -20.80 24.09 -5.73
N HIS A 273 -21.97 24.14 -6.31
CA HIS A 273 -22.22 23.94 -7.72
C HIS A 273 -22.79 25.21 -8.35
N LYS A 274 -22.62 25.37 -9.67
CA LYS A 274 -23.27 26.45 -10.42
C LYS A 274 -24.55 25.92 -11.06
N SER A 275 -25.66 26.62 -10.82
CA SER A 275 -26.90 26.35 -11.52
C SER A 275 -26.79 26.78 -13.00
N SER A 276 -27.75 26.36 -13.84
CA SER A 276 -27.87 26.78 -15.23
C SER A 276 -27.95 28.31 -15.41
N GLU A 277 -28.40 29.02 -14.38
CA GLU A 277 -28.45 30.49 -14.34
C GLU A 277 -27.15 31.11 -13.82
N GLY A 278 -26.10 30.34 -13.55
CA GLY A 278 -24.83 30.78 -12.99
C GLY A 278 -24.85 31.11 -11.50
N LYS A 279 -25.94 30.86 -10.79
CA LYS A 279 -26.04 31.05 -9.34
C LYS A 279 -25.31 29.95 -8.61
N GLU A 280 -24.56 30.27 -7.56
CA GLU A 280 -23.91 29.31 -6.69
C GLU A 280 -24.92 28.69 -5.71
N VAL A 281 -24.92 27.36 -5.62
CA VAL A 281 -25.76 26.58 -4.72
C VAL A 281 -24.86 25.71 -3.87
N GLU A 282 -24.97 25.84 -2.54
CA GLU A 282 -24.19 25.07 -1.58
C GLU A 282 -24.93 23.80 -1.18
N PHE A 283 -24.22 22.68 -1.16
CA PHE A 283 -24.72 21.37 -0.74
C PHE A 283 -23.94 20.85 0.47
N ASP A 284 -24.63 20.23 1.40
CA ASP A 284 -24.00 19.38 2.38
C ASP A 284 -23.39 18.15 1.68
N PHE A 285 -22.16 17.81 2.04
CA PHE A 285 -21.41 16.68 1.45
C PHE A 285 -22.17 15.35 1.46
N LYS A 286 -23.01 15.10 2.48
CA LYS A 286 -23.86 13.91 2.56
C LYS A 286 -24.86 13.80 1.41
N ASN A 287 -25.20 14.93 0.76
CA ASN A 287 -26.13 15.01 -0.34
C ASN A 287 -25.42 14.82 -1.70
N GLU A 288 -24.09 14.76 -1.71
CA GLU A 288 -23.32 14.44 -2.92
C GLU A 288 -23.50 12.98 -3.34
N SER A 289 -23.26 12.70 -4.61
CA SER A 289 -23.22 11.34 -5.12
C SER A 289 -22.16 10.50 -4.39
N GLU A 290 -22.37 9.18 -4.31
CA GLU A 290 -21.40 8.27 -3.72
C GLU A 290 -20.05 8.36 -4.45
N GLY A 291 -20.06 8.51 -5.77
CA GLY A 291 -18.87 8.70 -6.59
C GLY A 291 -18.08 9.95 -6.20
N ALA A 292 -18.74 11.10 -6.05
CA ALA A 292 -18.10 12.34 -5.63
C ALA A 292 -17.49 12.22 -4.23
N ARG A 293 -18.22 11.64 -3.28
CA ARG A 293 -17.74 11.43 -1.92
C ARG A 293 -16.52 10.50 -1.87
N SER A 294 -16.58 9.37 -2.57
CA SER A 294 -15.49 8.40 -2.67
C SER A 294 -14.25 9.03 -3.32
N LEU A 295 -14.45 9.79 -4.40
CA LEU A 295 -13.36 10.45 -5.13
C LEU A 295 -12.63 11.47 -4.26
N ILE A 296 -13.34 12.34 -3.54
CA ILE A 296 -12.72 13.40 -2.72
C ILE A 296 -11.72 12.82 -1.74
N GLN A 297 -12.08 11.77 -1.01
CA GLN A 297 -11.17 11.14 -0.05
C GLN A 297 -9.95 10.50 -0.73
N LYS A 298 -10.21 9.69 -1.77
CA LYS A 298 -9.14 9.06 -2.55
C LYS A 298 -8.19 10.10 -3.14
N LEU A 299 -8.75 11.17 -3.72
CA LEU A 299 -7.97 12.21 -4.39
C LEU A 299 -7.09 13.00 -3.42
N MET A 300 -7.60 13.36 -2.24
CA MET A 300 -6.78 14.02 -1.20
C MET A 300 -5.56 13.17 -0.82
N LEU A 301 -5.73 11.86 -0.63
CA LEU A 301 -4.64 10.97 -0.28
C LEU A 301 -3.68 10.71 -1.45
N ILE A 302 -4.21 10.59 -2.67
CA ILE A 302 -3.41 10.46 -3.90
C ILE A 302 -2.55 11.71 -4.09
N MET A 303 -3.15 12.89 -4.04
CA MET A 303 -2.41 14.17 -4.19
C MET A 303 -1.36 14.32 -3.08
N TYR A 304 -1.70 13.96 -1.84
CA TYR A 304 -0.73 13.93 -0.75
C TYR A 304 0.44 12.99 -1.07
N ALA A 305 0.16 11.73 -1.44
CA ALA A 305 1.19 10.75 -1.77
C ALA A 305 2.11 11.25 -2.89
N LEU A 306 1.54 11.73 -4.00
CA LEU A 306 2.28 12.24 -5.16
C LEU A 306 3.22 13.41 -4.81
N ARG A 307 2.78 14.29 -3.90
CA ARG A 307 3.58 15.45 -3.47
C ARG A 307 4.75 15.10 -2.54
N VAL A 308 4.63 14.01 -1.78
CA VAL A 308 5.64 13.65 -0.77
C VAL A 308 6.43 12.38 -1.09
N GLY A 309 6.09 11.67 -2.18
CA GLY A 309 6.82 10.50 -2.64
C GLY A 309 6.52 9.22 -1.83
N LYS A 310 5.24 8.97 -1.48
CA LYS A 310 4.86 7.82 -0.64
C LYS A 310 4.30 6.66 -1.46
N THR A 311 4.31 5.47 -0.88
CA THR A 311 3.55 4.32 -1.37
C THR A 311 2.13 4.40 -0.84
N ILE A 312 1.14 4.34 -1.73
CA ILE A 312 -0.28 4.29 -1.35
C ILE A 312 -0.91 2.98 -1.82
N MET A 313 -1.65 2.35 -0.93
CA MET A 313 -2.42 1.14 -1.19
C MET A 313 -3.91 1.46 -1.05
N ILE A 314 -4.68 1.22 -2.12
CA ILE A 314 -6.11 1.56 -2.14
C ILE A 314 -6.92 0.30 -2.49
N ASP A 315 -7.80 -0.09 -1.57
CA ASP A 315 -8.80 -1.13 -1.83
C ASP A 315 -9.93 -0.54 -2.67
N ASP A 316 -10.35 -1.29 -3.69
CA ASP A 316 -11.45 -0.92 -4.58
C ASP A 316 -11.33 0.53 -5.10
N LEU A 317 -10.20 0.82 -5.77
CA LEU A 317 -9.89 2.17 -6.27
C LEU A 317 -11.00 2.73 -7.16
N ASP A 318 -11.62 1.88 -7.97
CA ASP A 318 -12.67 2.21 -8.95
C ASP A 318 -14.10 2.14 -8.40
N LYS A 319 -14.28 1.87 -7.09
CA LYS A 319 -15.61 1.77 -6.48
C LYS A 319 -16.37 3.08 -6.65
N SER A 320 -17.58 2.98 -7.19
CA SER A 320 -18.52 4.08 -7.46
C SER A 320 -17.97 5.16 -8.42
N LEU A 321 -16.91 4.85 -9.19
CA LEU A 321 -16.32 5.75 -10.17
C LEU A 321 -16.59 5.27 -11.60
N HIS A 322 -16.69 6.24 -12.52
CA HIS A 322 -16.69 5.93 -13.95
C HIS A 322 -15.34 5.30 -14.35
N PRO A 323 -15.33 4.30 -15.27
CA PRO A 323 -14.12 3.62 -15.72
C PRO A 323 -12.97 4.55 -16.12
N LEU A 324 -13.27 5.59 -16.88
CA LEU A 324 -12.26 6.55 -17.33
C LEU A 324 -11.66 7.36 -16.16
N VAL A 325 -12.43 7.66 -15.12
CA VAL A 325 -11.91 8.31 -13.91
C VAL A 325 -10.91 7.40 -13.21
N ALA A 326 -11.19 6.10 -13.10
CA ALA A 326 -10.25 5.14 -12.56
C ALA A 326 -8.95 5.07 -13.38
N CYS A 327 -9.05 5.13 -14.72
CA CYS A 327 -7.88 5.23 -15.61
C CYS A 327 -7.05 6.47 -15.32
N GLU A 328 -7.68 7.63 -15.13
CA GLU A 328 -6.96 8.87 -14.84
C GLU A 328 -6.26 8.83 -13.48
N LEU A 329 -6.91 8.28 -12.43
CA LEU A 329 -6.27 8.11 -11.13
C LEU A 329 -4.99 7.24 -11.23
N VAL A 330 -5.03 6.15 -12.00
CA VAL A 330 -3.86 5.33 -12.29
C VAL A 330 -2.81 6.10 -13.09
N ARG A 331 -3.25 6.85 -14.12
CA ARG A 331 -2.37 7.65 -14.99
C ARG A 331 -1.62 8.74 -14.22
N MET A 332 -2.20 9.30 -13.14
CA MET A 332 -1.52 10.27 -12.27
C MET A 332 -0.20 9.73 -11.72
N PHE A 333 -0.13 8.45 -11.31
CA PHE A 333 1.09 7.83 -10.79
C PHE A 333 2.12 7.54 -11.88
N LYS A 334 1.67 7.34 -13.10
CA LYS A 334 2.55 7.11 -14.27
C LYS A 334 3.06 8.41 -14.89
N SER A 335 2.40 9.53 -14.68
CA SER A 335 2.79 10.83 -15.23
C SER A 335 4.05 11.38 -14.56
N LYS A 336 5.11 11.64 -15.32
CA LYS A 336 6.33 12.29 -14.80
C LYS A 336 6.06 13.70 -14.25
N ARG A 337 5.09 14.40 -14.84
CA ARG A 337 4.68 15.74 -14.39
C ARG A 337 3.94 15.71 -13.07
N LEU A 338 2.99 14.78 -12.89
CA LEU A 338 2.15 14.70 -11.70
C LEU A 338 2.80 13.91 -10.56
N ASN A 339 3.74 13.01 -10.88
CA ASN A 339 4.47 12.16 -9.95
C ASN A 339 6.00 12.39 -9.99
N PRO A 340 6.49 13.62 -9.74
CA PRO A 340 7.93 13.91 -9.78
C PRO A 340 8.69 13.25 -8.62
N ASN A 341 8.00 12.89 -7.54
CA ASN A 341 8.59 12.30 -6.33
C ASN A 341 8.53 10.78 -6.30
N ASN A 342 8.14 10.14 -7.42
CA ASN A 342 8.11 8.70 -7.60
C ASN A 342 7.22 7.97 -6.57
N SER A 343 6.01 8.45 -6.34
CA SER A 343 5.01 7.74 -5.53
C SER A 343 4.57 6.47 -6.20
N GLN A 344 4.35 5.41 -5.41
CA GLN A 344 3.94 4.08 -5.89
C GLN A 344 2.49 3.82 -5.51
N LEU A 345 1.69 3.31 -6.45
CA LEU A 345 0.31 2.89 -6.24
C LEU A 345 0.20 1.37 -6.26
N ILE A 346 -0.45 0.81 -5.26
CA ILE A 346 -0.91 -0.59 -5.25
C ILE A 346 -2.41 -0.55 -5.04
N CYS A 347 -3.19 -1.14 -5.94
CA CYS A 347 -4.65 -1.06 -5.83
C CYS A 347 -5.34 -2.32 -6.31
N ASN A 348 -6.56 -2.52 -5.82
CA ASN A 348 -7.49 -3.49 -6.38
C ASN A 348 -8.43 -2.78 -7.34
N LEU A 349 -8.77 -3.44 -8.44
CA LEU A 349 -9.69 -2.94 -9.46
C LEU A 349 -10.68 -4.05 -9.84
N TYR A 350 -11.92 -3.64 -10.12
CA TYR A 350 -12.94 -4.48 -10.74
C TYR A 350 -13.12 -4.13 -12.21
N ASN A 351 -13.01 -2.86 -12.53
CA ASN A 351 -13.18 -2.37 -13.89
C ASN A 351 -11.99 -2.76 -14.75
N THR A 352 -12.27 -3.31 -15.91
CA THR A 352 -11.24 -3.81 -16.83
C THR A 352 -10.75 -2.75 -17.82
N GLU A 353 -11.34 -1.56 -17.88
CA GLU A 353 -10.90 -0.48 -18.76
C GLU A 353 -9.41 -0.10 -18.56
N PRO A 354 -8.90 0.01 -17.32
CA PRO A 354 -7.49 0.28 -17.11
C PRO A 354 -6.53 -0.74 -17.73
N LEU A 355 -6.96 -2.00 -17.98
CA LEU A 355 -6.14 -3.03 -18.62
C LEU A 355 -5.82 -2.71 -20.08
N SER A 356 -6.73 -2.03 -20.81
CA SER A 356 -6.48 -1.59 -22.19
C SER A 356 -5.88 -0.20 -22.25
N GLU A 357 -6.24 0.70 -21.32
CA GLU A 357 -5.98 2.13 -21.45
C GLU A 357 -4.66 2.59 -20.81
N VAL A 358 -4.24 1.97 -19.70
CA VAL A 358 -3.16 2.55 -18.89
C VAL A 358 -2.20 1.55 -18.27
N LEU A 359 -2.61 0.31 -18.03
CA LEU A 359 -1.80 -0.71 -17.38
C LEU A 359 -1.02 -1.54 -18.40
N SER A 360 0.20 -1.93 -18.01
CA SER A 360 1.00 -2.92 -18.72
C SER A 360 0.95 -4.29 -18.04
N SER A 361 1.40 -5.33 -18.72
CA SER A 361 1.46 -6.69 -18.14
C SER A 361 2.34 -6.76 -16.87
N SER A 362 3.38 -5.93 -16.78
CA SER A 362 4.25 -5.87 -15.60
C SER A 362 3.59 -5.17 -14.40
N GLU A 363 2.55 -4.40 -14.64
CA GLU A 363 1.79 -3.64 -13.63
C GLU A 363 0.51 -4.35 -13.20
N THR A 364 0.24 -5.54 -13.75
CA THR A 364 -1.02 -6.26 -13.55
C THR A 364 -0.79 -7.61 -12.89
N GLY A 365 -1.51 -7.85 -11.80
CA GLY A 365 -1.63 -9.15 -11.14
C GLY A 365 -3.07 -9.64 -11.15
N VAL A 366 -3.27 -10.95 -11.31
CA VAL A 366 -4.61 -11.57 -11.27
C VAL A 366 -4.65 -12.60 -10.16
N LEU A 367 -5.57 -12.42 -9.23
CA LEU A 367 -5.83 -13.33 -8.12
C LEU A 367 -6.91 -14.34 -8.50
N SER A 368 -6.57 -15.60 -8.35
CA SER A 368 -7.51 -16.72 -8.38
C SER A 368 -7.58 -17.41 -7.02
N TYR A 369 -8.68 -18.08 -6.74
CA TYR A 369 -8.86 -18.86 -5.52
C TYR A 369 -9.28 -20.29 -5.84
N SER A 370 -8.64 -21.25 -5.19
CA SER A 370 -9.08 -22.63 -5.17
C SER A 370 -9.07 -23.18 -3.75
N LYS A 371 -9.94 -24.17 -3.45
CA LYS A 371 -9.96 -24.83 -2.14
C LYS A 371 -8.63 -25.53 -1.81
N LYS A 372 -7.91 -26.01 -2.83
CA LYS A 372 -6.65 -26.74 -2.69
C LYS A 372 -5.48 -25.81 -2.40
N GLU A 373 -5.37 -24.71 -3.12
CA GLU A 373 -4.18 -23.84 -3.12
C GLU A 373 -4.38 -22.54 -2.35
N GLY A 374 -5.63 -22.18 -2.03
CA GLY A 374 -5.98 -20.89 -1.49
C GLY A 374 -5.93 -19.79 -2.58
N SER A 375 -5.64 -18.56 -2.18
CA SER A 375 -5.44 -17.45 -3.10
C SER A 375 -4.07 -17.52 -3.76
N VAL A 376 -4.02 -17.47 -5.08
CA VAL A 376 -2.80 -17.49 -5.90
C VAL A 376 -2.77 -16.25 -6.78
N LEU A 377 -1.66 -15.51 -6.75
CA LEU A 377 -1.43 -14.33 -7.58
C LEU A 377 -0.59 -14.71 -8.80
N THR A 378 -1.12 -14.48 -9.98
CA THR A 378 -0.41 -14.61 -11.24
C THR A 378 -0.07 -13.21 -11.74
N ARG A 379 1.22 -12.89 -11.91
CA ARG A 379 1.64 -11.65 -12.56
C ARG A 379 1.51 -11.83 -14.07
N VAL A 380 0.77 -10.94 -14.73
CA VAL A 380 0.42 -11.09 -16.17
C VAL A 380 1.69 -11.14 -17.04
N SER A 381 2.74 -10.41 -16.70
CA SER A 381 4.03 -10.46 -17.43
C SER A 381 4.78 -11.79 -17.33
N GLN A 382 4.38 -12.71 -16.45
CA GLN A 382 4.98 -14.05 -16.32
C GLN A 382 4.24 -15.11 -17.14
N ILE A 383 3.13 -14.73 -17.78
CA ILE A 383 2.34 -15.63 -18.60
C ILE A 383 3.08 -15.88 -19.92
N LYS A 384 3.26 -17.16 -20.24
CA LYS A 384 3.84 -17.58 -21.52
C LYS A 384 2.94 -17.13 -22.67
N ASP A 385 3.54 -16.83 -23.81
CA ASP A 385 2.86 -16.45 -25.06
C ASP A 385 2.11 -15.10 -25.01
N LEU A 386 2.39 -14.24 -24.01
CA LEU A 386 1.90 -12.88 -23.99
C LEU A 386 2.79 -11.98 -24.86
N LYS A 387 2.18 -11.33 -25.86
CA LYS A 387 2.86 -10.36 -26.73
C LYS A 387 2.58 -8.94 -26.22
N SER A 388 3.50 -8.02 -26.48
CA SER A 388 3.33 -6.60 -26.13
C SER A 388 2.16 -5.91 -26.86
N SER A 389 1.70 -6.50 -27.97
CA SER A 389 0.55 -6.03 -28.75
C SER A 389 -0.79 -6.62 -28.30
N ASP A 390 -0.80 -7.53 -27.31
CA ASP A 390 -2.02 -8.17 -26.86
C ASP A 390 -2.88 -7.19 -26.05
N ASP A 391 -4.17 -7.19 -26.30
CA ASP A 391 -5.14 -6.49 -25.48
C ASP A 391 -5.37 -7.27 -24.17
N LEU A 392 -4.85 -6.72 -23.06
CA LEU A 392 -4.92 -7.36 -21.74
C LEU A 392 -6.36 -7.51 -21.27
N ARG A 393 -7.24 -6.56 -21.57
CA ARG A 393 -8.66 -6.59 -21.21
C ARG A 393 -9.36 -7.76 -21.87
N TYR A 394 -9.15 -7.91 -23.20
CA TYR A 394 -9.73 -9.01 -23.97
C TYR A 394 -9.24 -10.37 -23.46
N ARG A 395 -7.94 -10.51 -23.21
CA ARG A 395 -7.36 -11.75 -22.70
C ARG A 395 -7.84 -12.09 -21.27
N TYR A 396 -7.97 -11.06 -20.41
CA TYR A 396 -8.54 -11.25 -19.06
C TYR A 396 -10.00 -11.74 -19.15
N ALA A 397 -10.82 -11.10 -19.99
CA ALA A 397 -12.23 -11.46 -20.16
C ALA A 397 -12.44 -12.90 -20.67
N ARG A 398 -11.47 -13.44 -21.45
CA ARG A 398 -11.45 -14.83 -21.89
C ARG A 398 -11.00 -15.82 -20.82
N GLY A 399 -10.47 -15.34 -19.72
CA GLY A 399 -9.91 -16.16 -18.64
C GLY A 399 -8.49 -16.64 -18.87
N ASP A 400 -7.77 -16.09 -19.84
CA ASP A 400 -6.37 -16.48 -20.15
C ASP A 400 -5.42 -16.28 -18.94
N PHE A 401 -5.79 -15.39 -18.02
CA PHE A 401 -5.02 -15.08 -16.82
C PHE A 401 -5.56 -15.77 -15.55
N GLY A 402 -6.67 -16.52 -15.66
CA GLY A 402 -7.45 -17.00 -14.53
C GLY A 402 -8.20 -15.87 -13.82
N GLY A 403 -8.70 -16.14 -12.62
CA GLY A 403 -9.29 -15.12 -11.72
C GLY A 403 -10.60 -14.48 -12.19
N ILE A 404 -11.22 -14.95 -13.26
CA ILE A 404 -12.55 -14.50 -13.68
C ILE A 404 -13.65 -15.28 -12.94
N PRO A 405 -14.79 -14.63 -12.63
CA PRO A 405 -15.94 -15.34 -12.07
C PRO A 405 -16.64 -16.19 -13.15
N PHE A 406 -17.14 -17.36 -12.74
CA PHE A 406 -18.03 -18.20 -13.57
C PHE A 406 -19.39 -18.28 -12.87
N PRO A 407 -20.27 -17.27 -13.02
CA PRO A 407 -21.58 -17.32 -12.41
C PRO A 407 -22.45 -18.39 -13.09
N TYR A 408 -22.99 -19.30 -12.28
CA TYR A 408 -24.04 -20.24 -12.68
C TYR A 408 -25.33 -19.82 -11.97
N ILE A 409 -26.38 -19.58 -12.74
CA ILE A 409 -27.74 -19.29 -12.24
C ILE A 409 -28.61 -20.48 -12.58
#